data_24ddebcd1ad934fd17dda0f2ee7f9114
#
_entry.id   24ddebcd1ad934fd17dda0f2ee7f9114
#
_cell.length_a   1.000
_cell.length_b   1.000
_cell.length_c   1.000
_cell.angle_alpha   90.00
_cell.angle_beta   90.00
_cell.angle_gamma   90.00
#
_symmetry.space_group_name_H-M   'P 1'
#
loop_
_entity.id
_entity.type
_entity.pdbx_description
1 polymer ?
#
loop_
_entity_poly.entity_id
_entity_poly.type
_entity_poly.pdbx_seq_one_letter_code
_entity_poly.pdbx_strand_id
1 'polypeptide(L)'
;KVEGKIPMNSLEGYIRQIIGWREFMRGIYQNFDERLEKTNFFNHKRKMKNNWYKGNTGLPPLDHAISNAVNYGWSHHIERLMILANIMNLCEINPKQVYKWFMEMFVDSSDWVMAPNVYGMGLFSDGGIFATKPYICGSSYFLKMMHFKKGPWCDVMDGLYWRFIDKNKKFFSKNPRLAMMVRVSEK
;
A
#
# COMPACT_ATOMS: atom_id res chain seq x y z
N LYS A 1 20.33 -7.37 -35.00
CA LYS A 1 20.03 -8.72 -34.47
C LYS A 1 20.79 -8.86 -33.16
N VAL A 2 20.14 -8.68 -32.02
CA VAL A 2 20.70 -9.07 -30.72
C VAL A 2 20.28 -10.54 -30.52
N GLU A 3 21.14 -11.46 -30.91
CA GLU A 3 20.99 -12.89 -30.62
C GLU A 3 21.41 -13.20 -29.17
N GLY A 4 20.85 -12.49 -28.23
CA GLY A 4 20.93 -12.86 -26.83
C GLY A 4 19.74 -13.74 -26.51
N LYS A 5 19.97 -15.01 -26.24
CA LYS A 5 18.91 -15.91 -25.74
C LYS A 5 18.45 -15.38 -24.38
N ILE A 6 17.28 -14.75 -24.35
CA ILE A 6 16.64 -14.35 -23.11
C ILE A 6 16.24 -15.63 -22.38
N PRO A 7 16.68 -15.86 -21.12
CA PRO A 7 16.26 -17.01 -20.35
C PRO A 7 14.73 -17.06 -20.20
N MET A 8 14.14 -18.25 -20.25
CA MET A 8 12.69 -18.44 -20.21
C MET A 8 12.07 -17.83 -18.94
N ASN A 9 12.73 -17.90 -17.80
CA ASN A 9 12.28 -17.29 -16.55
C ASN A 9 12.21 -15.76 -16.63
N SER A 10 13.14 -15.13 -17.35
CA SER A 10 13.11 -13.66 -17.56
C SER A 10 11.98 -13.26 -18.49
N LEU A 11 11.76 -14.03 -19.56
CA LEU A 11 10.64 -13.83 -20.49
C LEU A 11 9.30 -14.01 -19.77
N GLU A 12 9.14 -15.08 -19.00
CA GLU A 12 7.95 -15.33 -18.19
C GLU A 12 7.70 -14.18 -17.21
N GLY A 13 8.72 -13.73 -16.48
CA GLY A 13 8.61 -12.60 -15.56
C GLY A 13 8.14 -11.32 -16.25
N TYR A 14 8.68 -11.02 -17.43
CA TYR A 14 8.26 -9.86 -18.22
C TYR A 14 6.80 -9.96 -18.68
N ILE A 15 6.41 -11.11 -19.26
CA ILE A 15 5.03 -11.33 -19.71
C ILE A 15 4.03 -11.23 -18.55
N ARG A 16 4.37 -11.76 -17.38
CA ARG A 16 3.54 -11.63 -16.16
C ARG A 16 3.35 -10.18 -15.74
N GLN A 17 4.33 -9.30 -15.95
CA GLN A 17 4.19 -7.86 -15.66
C GLN A 17 3.26 -7.16 -16.66
N ILE A 18 3.20 -7.60 -17.89
CA ILE A 18 2.32 -6.99 -18.92
C ILE A 18 0.90 -7.56 -18.80
N ILE A 19 0.75 -8.86 -18.96
CA ILE A 19 -0.57 -9.51 -18.99
C ILE A 19 -1.11 -9.71 -17.57
N GLY A 20 -0.32 -10.28 -16.68
CA GLY A 20 -0.76 -10.64 -15.33
C GLY A 20 -0.95 -9.45 -14.40
N TRP A 21 -0.30 -8.32 -14.69
CA TRP A 21 -0.38 -7.14 -13.82
C TRP A 21 -1.07 -5.98 -14.53
N ARG A 22 -0.52 -5.44 -15.60
CA ARG A 22 -1.04 -4.23 -16.26
C ARG A 22 -2.42 -4.44 -16.89
N GLU A 23 -2.63 -5.55 -17.57
CA GLU A 23 -3.95 -5.87 -18.11
C GLU A 23 -4.98 -6.17 -17.00
N PHE A 24 -4.56 -6.84 -15.94
CA PHE A 24 -5.42 -7.03 -14.77
C PHE A 24 -5.83 -5.69 -14.15
N MET A 25 -4.88 -4.77 -13.96
CA MET A 25 -5.15 -3.42 -13.46
C MET A 25 -6.12 -2.67 -14.36
N ARG A 26 -5.88 -2.70 -15.66
CA ARG A 26 -6.76 -2.08 -16.66
C ARG A 26 -8.17 -2.68 -16.60
N GLY A 27 -8.27 -3.99 -16.52
CA GLY A 27 -9.55 -4.69 -16.39
C GLY A 27 -10.31 -4.32 -15.12
N ILE A 28 -9.62 -4.24 -13.97
CA ILE A 28 -10.21 -3.76 -12.72
C ILE A 28 -10.71 -2.32 -12.85
N TYR A 29 -9.91 -1.43 -13.41
CA TYR A 29 -10.30 -0.04 -13.61
C TYR A 29 -11.53 0.07 -14.50
N GLN A 30 -11.52 -0.53 -15.68
CA GLN A 30 -12.62 -0.46 -16.65
C GLN A 30 -13.96 -0.98 -16.12
N ASN A 31 -13.93 -1.97 -15.24
CA ASN A 31 -15.16 -2.60 -14.76
C ASN A 31 -15.62 -2.09 -13.37
N PHE A 32 -14.74 -1.45 -12.60
CA PHE A 32 -15.01 -1.15 -11.19
C PHE A 32 -14.59 0.26 -10.75
N ASP A 33 -14.14 1.17 -11.64
CA ASP A 33 -13.63 2.49 -11.29
C ASP A 33 -14.56 3.28 -10.35
N GLU A 34 -15.82 3.43 -10.72
CA GLU A 34 -16.83 4.10 -9.88
C GLU A 34 -16.99 3.45 -8.51
N ARG A 35 -16.92 2.13 -8.45
CA ARG A 35 -17.05 1.41 -7.19
C ARG A 35 -15.80 1.56 -6.34
N LEU A 36 -14.60 1.51 -6.93
CA LEU A 36 -13.34 1.77 -6.24
C LEU A 36 -13.37 3.15 -5.55
N GLU A 37 -13.81 4.17 -6.27
CA GLU A 37 -13.86 5.54 -5.76
C GLU A 37 -14.91 5.75 -4.65
N LYS A 38 -16.07 5.09 -4.78
CA LYS A 38 -17.19 5.26 -3.86
C LYS A 38 -17.06 4.43 -2.56
N THR A 39 -16.23 3.38 -2.57
CA THR A 39 -16.11 2.49 -1.41
C THR A 39 -15.08 2.97 -0.39
N ASN A 40 -15.36 2.69 0.87
CA ASN A 40 -14.48 2.95 2.01
C ASN A 40 -14.71 1.86 3.05
N PHE A 41 -14.24 0.65 2.76
CA PHE A 41 -14.52 -0.58 3.50
C PHE A 41 -14.24 -0.47 5.00
N PHE A 42 -13.09 0.12 5.39
CA PHE A 42 -12.72 0.31 6.79
C PHE A 42 -13.28 1.60 7.41
N ASN A 43 -14.08 2.38 6.66
CA ASN A 43 -14.68 3.63 7.10
C ASN A 43 -13.66 4.67 7.62
N HIS A 44 -12.55 4.82 6.90
CA HIS A 44 -11.49 5.76 7.22
C HIS A 44 -11.93 7.20 6.95
N LYS A 45 -11.77 8.09 7.96
CA LYS A 45 -12.29 9.46 7.91
C LYS A 45 -11.26 10.55 8.20
N ARG A 46 -10.03 10.17 8.60
CA ARG A 46 -9.00 11.15 8.95
C ARG A 46 -8.53 11.92 7.73
N LYS A 47 -8.31 13.21 7.91
CA LYS A 47 -7.79 14.08 6.86
C LYS A 47 -6.28 13.92 6.71
N MET A 48 -5.80 14.07 5.47
CA MET A 48 -4.38 14.19 5.17
C MET A 48 -3.84 15.48 5.79
N LYS A 49 -2.73 15.40 6.51
CA LYS A 49 -2.06 16.55 7.13
C LYS A 49 -0.83 16.98 6.32
N ASN A 50 -0.35 18.22 6.52
CA ASN A 50 0.81 18.75 5.82
C ASN A 50 2.11 17.96 6.00
N ASN A 51 2.26 17.19 7.09
CA ASN A 51 3.42 16.31 7.31
C ASN A 51 3.61 15.32 6.17
N TRP A 52 2.52 14.86 5.53
CA TRP A 52 2.56 13.94 4.39
C TRP A 52 3.11 14.56 3.10
N TYR A 53 3.18 15.90 3.06
CA TYR A 53 3.79 16.64 1.96
C TYR A 53 5.20 17.14 2.29
N LYS A 54 5.58 17.15 3.58
CA LYS A 54 6.86 17.69 4.04
C LYS A 54 7.87 16.62 4.44
N GLY A 55 7.44 15.38 4.68
CA GLY A 55 8.31 14.30 5.16
C GLY A 55 8.90 14.57 6.55
N ASN A 56 8.10 15.11 7.46
CA ASN A 56 8.50 15.40 8.85
C ASN A 56 7.53 14.76 9.85
N THR A 57 7.25 13.48 9.63
CA THR A 57 6.31 12.71 10.45
C THR A 57 6.94 12.16 11.73
N GLY A 58 8.26 12.06 11.76
CA GLY A 58 9.03 11.43 12.83
C GLY A 58 9.18 9.92 12.70
N LEU A 59 8.71 9.34 11.57
CA LEU A 59 8.94 7.95 11.22
C LEU A 59 9.97 7.87 10.08
N PRO A 60 11.25 7.51 10.37
CA PRO A 60 12.32 7.57 9.37
C PRO A 60 12.02 6.86 8.05
N PRO A 61 11.41 5.64 8.01
CA PRO A 61 11.05 5.02 6.75
C PRO A 61 10.01 5.81 5.95
N LEU A 62 9.05 6.43 6.65
CA LEU A 62 8.00 7.22 6.02
C LEU A 62 8.55 8.54 5.49
N ASP A 63 9.35 9.24 6.29
CA ASP A 63 9.95 10.52 5.92
C ASP A 63 10.89 10.36 4.72
N HIS A 64 11.64 9.24 4.66
CA HIS A 64 12.45 8.87 3.50
C HIS A 64 11.60 8.66 2.23
N ALA A 65 10.53 7.88 2.32
CA ALA A 65 9.66 7.61 1.17
C ALA A 65 8.94 8.87 0.66
N ILE A 66 8.49 9.75 1.57
CA ILE A 66 7.91 11.04 1.22
C ILE A 66 8.97 11.93 0.55
N SER A 67 10.19 11.98 1.09
CA SER A 67 11.29 12.77 0.50
C SER A 67 11.60 12.31 -0.93
N ASN A 68 11.60 11.00 -1.19
CA ASN A 68 11.78 10.47 -2.55
C ASN A 68 10.65 10.94 -3.48
N ALA A 69 9.41 10.87 -3.03
CA ALA A 69 8.26 11.34 -3.80
C ALA A 69 8.34 12.85 -4.09
N VAL A 70 8.69 13.67 -3.09
CA VAL A 70 8.82 15.14 -3.24
C VAL A 70 9.95 15.53 -4.17
N ASN A 71 11.14 14.91 -4.01
CA ASN A 71 12.33 15.35 -4.73
C ASN A 71 12.41 14.78 -6.14
N TYR A 72 11.88 13.58 -6.37
CA TYR A 72 12.03 12.86 -7.64
C TYR A 72 10.71 12.60 -8.37
N GLY A 73 9.56 12.86 -7.74
CA GLY A 73 8.26 12.44 -8.28
C GLY A 73 8.15 10.93 -8.47
N TRP A 74 9.02 10.16 -7.82
CA TRP A 74 9.14 8.73 -8.00
C TRP A 74 9.63 8.03 -6.72
N SER A 75 9.14 6.83 -6.49
CA SER A 75 9.71 5.89 -5.53
C SER A 75 9.46 4.45 -5.98
N HIS A 76 10.21 3.50 -5.42
CA HIS A 76 10.03 2.08 -5.72
C HIS A 76 8.63 1.61 -5.34
N HIS A 77 8.05 0.68 -6.13
CA HIS A 77 6.70 0.16 -5.87
C HIS A 77 6.49 -0.34 -4.43
N ILE A 78 7.49 -1.02 -3.86
CA ILE A 78 7.42 -1.50 -2.48
C ILE A 78 7.36 -0.36 -1.47
N GLU A 79 8.06 0.76 -1.70
CA GLU A 79 7.92 1.96 -0.85
C GLU A 79 6.52 2.55 -0.96
N ARG A 80 5.97 2.63 -2.17
CA ARG A 80 4.59 3.11 -2.38
C ARG A 80 3.57 2.25 -1.64
N LEU A 81 3.69 0.92 -1.73
CA LEU A 81 2.74 -0.02 -1.15
C LEU A 81 2.97 -0.21 0.36
N MET A 82 4.18 -0.63 0.75
CA MET A 82 4.44 -1.12 2.10
C MET A 82 4.84 -0.03 3.08
N ILE A 83 5.28 1.14 2.60
CA ILE A 83 5.52 2.30 3.47
C ILE A 83 4.36 3.28 3.36
N LEU A 84 4.22 3.96 2.23
CA LEU A 84 3.27 5.06 2.06
C LEU A 84 1.82 4.60 2.27
N ALA A 85 1.32 3.73 1.39
CA ALA A 85 -0.08 3.28 1.46
C ALA A 85 -0.38 2.50 2.76
N ASN A 86 0.51 1.61 3.20
CA ASN A 86 0.36 0.88 4.45
C ASN A 86 0.20 1.83 5.65
N ILE A 87 1.11 2.81 5.82
CA ILE A 87 1.03 3.72 6.98
C ILE A 87 -0.18 4.64 6.86
N MET A 88 -0.54 5.11 5.64
CA MET A 88 -1.77 5.87 5.42
C MET A 88 -3.02 5.07 5.82
N ASN A 89 -3.05 3.77 5.49
CA ASN A 89 -4.11 2.84 5.87
C ASN A 89 -4.18 2.65 7.40
N LEU A 90 -3.05 2.35 8.03
CA LEU A 90 -2.96 2.21 9.50
C LEU A 90 -3.30 3.50 10.25
N CYS A 91 -3.02 4.65 9.65
CA CYS A 91 -3.42 5.97 10.15
C CYS A 91 -4.89 6.31 9.86
N GLU A 92 -5.64 5.47 9.16
CA GLU A 92 -7.06 5.64 8.86
C GLU A 92 -7.37 6.90 8.03
N ILE A 93 -6.47 7.24 7.10
CA ILE A 93 -6.67 8.41 6.23
C ILE A 93 -7.75 8.08 5.19
N ASN A 94 -8.61 9.06 4.91
CA ASN A 94 -9.69 8.92 3.93
C ASN A 94 -9.13 8.47 2.56
N PRO A 95 -9.66 7.40 1.94
CA PRO A 95 -9.13 6.84 0.70
C PRO A 95 -9.03 7.85 -0.46
N LYS A 96 -10.00 8.76 -0.60
CA LYS A 96 -9.96 9.79 -1.64
C LYS A 96 -8.80 10.78 -1.46
N GLN A 97 -8.45 11.09 -0.20
CA GLN A 97 -7.30 11.96 0.07
C GLN A 97 -5.97 11.23 -0.16
N VAL A 98 -5.90 9.93 0.12
CA VAL A 98 -4.74 9.10 -0.22
C VAL A 98 -4.59 9.03 -1.74
N TYR A 99 -5.66 8.73 -2.47
CA TYR A 99 -5.65 8.71 -3.93
C TYR A 99 -5.16 10.02 -4.53
N LYS A 100 -5.74 11.14 -4.07
CA LYS A 100 -5.33 12.48 -4.50
C LYS A 100 -3.84 12.71 -4.27
N TRP A 101 -3.33 12.36 -3.09
CA TRP A 101 -1.91 12.48 -2.75
C TRP A 101 -1.02 11.67 -3.73
N PHE A 102 -1.38 10.43 -4.05
CA PHE A 102 -0.64 9.62 -5.00
C PHE A 102 -0.65 10.21 -6.41
N MET A 103 -1.79 10.76 -6.85
CA MET A 103 -1.90 11.44 -8.15
C MET A 103 -1.06 12.71 -8.23
N GLU A 104 -0.92 13.44 -7.12
CA GLU A 104 -0.15 14.69 -7.05
C GLU A 104 1.36 14.45 -6.94
N MET A 105 1.79 13.37 -6.28
CA MET A 105 3.18 13.18 -5.89
C MET A 105 4.02 12.38 -6.88
N PHE A 106 3.42 11.65 -7.80
CA PHE A 106 4.16 10.78 -8.73
C PHE A 106 3.96 11.17 -10.19
N VAL A 107 5.07 11.28 -10.93
CA VAL A 107 5.08 11.67 -12.36
C VAL A 107 4.51 10.60 -13.29
N ASP A 108 4.48 9.35 -12.84
CA ASP A 108 3.94 8.19 -13.57
C ASP A 108 2.49 7.87 -13.20
N SER A 109 1.80 8.79 -12.51
CA SER A 109 0.41 8.60 -12.11
C SER A 109 -0.54 8.73 -13.31
N SER A 110 -1.45 7.76 -13.39
CA SER A 110 -2.59 7.77 -14.28
C SER A 110 -3.74 7.01 -13.62
N ASP A 111 -5.00 7.39 -13.90
CA ASP A 111 -6.16 6.87 -13.18
C ASP A 111 -6.26 5.35 -13.24
N TRP A 112 -6.09 4.75 -14.42
CA TRP A 112 -6.22 3.31 -14.61
C TRP A 112 -5.17 2.48 -13.84
N VAL A 113 -4.02 3.09 -13.52
CA VAL A 113 -2.98 2.47 -12.70
C VAL A 113 -3.20 2.79 -11.22
N MET A 114 -3.43 4.07 -10.89
CA MET A 114 -3.47 4.52 -9.50
C MET A 114 -4.74 4.09 -8.78
N ALA A 115 -5.91 4.11 -9.40
CA ALA A 115 -7.15 3.76 -8.73
C ALA A 115 -7.13 2.32 -8.18
N PRO A 116 -6.84 1.27 -8.97
CA PRO A 116 -6.75 -0.09 -8.45
C PRO A 116 -5.60 -0.29 -7.44
N ASN A 117 -4.45 0.38 -7.66
CA ASN A 117 -3.31 0.26 -6.74
C ASN A 117 -3.59 0.92 -5.40
N VAL A 118 -4.18 2.11 -5.37
CA VAL A 118 -4.41 2.85 -4.12
C VAL A 118 -5.62 2.31 -3.40
N TYR A 119 -6.81 2.30 -4.05
CA TYR A 119 -8.04 1.85 -3.40
C TYR A 119 -8.04 0.35 -3.12
N GLY A 120 -7.56 -0.46 -4.08
CA GLY A 120 -7.58 -1.91 -3.98
C GLY A 120 -6.39 -2.47 -3.22
N MET A 121 -5.18 -2.37 -3.80
CA MET A 121 -3.99 -3.00 -3.22
C MET A 121 -3.53 -2.31 -1.94
N GLY A 122 -3.36 -0.98 -1.96
CA GLY A 122 -2.75 -0.22 -0.87
C GLY A 122 -3.64 -0.10 0.37
N LEU A 123 -4.90 0.23 0.16
CA LEU A 123 -5.84 0.55 1.24
C LEU A 123 -6.87 -0.55 1.51
N PHE A 124 -7.08 -1.48 0.57
CA PHE A 124 -8.19 -2.43 0.64
C PHE A 124 -9.56 -1.74 0.85
N SER A 125 -9.67 -0.49 0.42
CA SER A 125 -10.89 0.30 0.62
C SER A 125 -12.04 -0.14 -0.28
N ASP A 126 -11.74 -0.93 -1.31
CA ASP A 126 -12.68 -1.60 -2.21
C ASP A 126 -13.38 -2.83 -1.59
N GLY A 127 -12.91 -3.28 -0.43
CA GLY A 127 -13.48 -4.43 0.28
C GLY A 127 -13.18 -5.77 -0.39
N GLY A 128 -12.17 -5.86 -1.27
CA GLY A 128 -11.69 -7.11 -1.84
C GLY A 128 -12.03 -7.33 -3.31
N ILE A 129 -12.32 -6.28 -4.06
CA ILE A 129 -12.44 -6.36 -5.54
C ILE A 129 -11.09 -6.71 -6.14
N PHE A 130 -10.04 -5.98 -5.73
CA PHE A 130 -8.69 -6.14 -6.25
C PHE A 130 -7.90 -7.26 -5.57
N ALA A 131 -7.89 -7.26 -4.24
CA ALA A 131 -7.05 -8.15 -3.44
C ALA A 131 -7.88 -8.96 -2.44
N THR A 132 -7.44 -10.19 -2.15
CA THR A 132 -8.14 -11.08 -1.20
C THR A 132 -7.91 -10.75 0.26
N LYS A 133 -6.94 -9.87 0.54
CA LYS A 133 -6.57 -9.41 1.89
C LYS A 133 -5.86 -8.06 1.83
N PRO A 134 -5.92 -7.24 2.91
CA PRO A 134 -5.13 -6.02 2.98
C PRO A 134 -3.63 -6.31 3.08
N TYR A 135 -2.82 -5.46 2.45
CA TYR A 135 -1.37 -5.46 2.53
C TYR A 135 -0.94 -4.53 3.66
N ILE A 136 -0.89 -5.06 4.87
CA ILE A 136 -0.45 -4.32 6.07
C ILE A 136 0.72 -5.01 6.74
N CYS A 137 1.61 -4.22 7.34
CA CYS A 137 2.76 -4.72 8.08
C CYS A 137 3.16 -3.76 9.21
N GLY A 138 3.84 -4.30 10.21
CA GLY A 138 4.52 -3.57 11.26
C GLY A 138 5.99 -3.33 10.95
N SER A 139 6.75 -2.88 11.96
CA SER A 139 8.18 -2.53 11.86
C SER A 139 9.08 -3.69 11.43
N SER A 140 8.74 -4.91 11.81
CA SER A 140 9.51 -6.12 11.49
C SER A 140 9.71 -6.32 9.99
N TYR A 141 8.73 -5.95 9.16
CA TYR A 141 8.85 -5.99 7.71
C TYR A 141 9.91 -4.99 7.21
N PHE A 142 9.91 -3.76 7.72
CA PHE A 142 10.87 -2.73 7.32
C PHE A 142 12.30 -3.09 7.73
N LEU A 143 12.47 -3.61 8.95
CA LEU A 143 13.78 -4.07 9.42
C LEU A 143 14.35 -5.23 8.59
N LYS A 144 13.49 -6.11 8.08
CA LYS A 144 13.90 -7.25 7.27
C LYS A 144 14.16 -6.92 5.81
N MET A 145 13.36 -6.02 5.24
CA MET A 145 13.33 -5.75 3.79
C MET A 145 14.05 -4.47 3.38
N MET A 146 14.43 -3.63 4.34
CA MET A 146 15.03 -2.32 4.11
C MET A 146 16.22 -2.10 5.03
N HIS A 147 17.01 -1.05 4.76
CA HIS A 147 18.23 -0.74 5.51
C HIS A 147 18.03 0.14 6.74
N PHE A 148 16.81 0.21 7.28
CA PHE A 148 16.54 0.99 8.50
C PHE A 148 16.96 0.22 9.74
N LYS A 149 17.64 0.93 10.66
CA LYS A 149 18.02 0.37 11.96
C LYS A 149 16.84 0.43 12.94
N LYS A 150 16.77 -0.54 13.85
CA LYS A 150 15.79 -0.56 14.93
C LYS A 150 15.93 0.72 15.78
N GLY A 151 14.79 1.30 16.15
CA GLY A 151 14.73 2.52 16.96
C GLY A 151 13.31 2.76 17.50
N PRO A 152 13.07 3.86 18.21
CA PRO A 152 11.76 4.16 18.82
C PRO A 152 10.59 4.21 17.83
N TRP A 153 10.87 4.49 16.56
CA TRP A 153 9.88 4.46 15.49
C TRP A 153 9.21 3.08 15.30
N CYS A 154 9.91 2.00 15.69
CA CYS A 154 9.37 0.64 15.60
C CYS A 154 8.15 0.48 16.51
N ASP A 155 8.21 0.98 17.72
CA ASP A 155 7.11 0.87 18.70
C ASP A 155 5.88 1.64 18.23
N VAL A 156 6.09 2.82 17.64
CA VAL A 156 5.00 3.62 17.03
C VAL A 156 4.36 2.87 15.88
N MET A 157 5.19 2.30 15.00
CA MET A 157 4.71 1.55 13.83
C MET A 157 3.94 0.29 14.23
N ASP A 158 4.45 -0.46 15.21
CA ASP A 158 3.81 -1.67 15.72
C ASP A 158 2.52 -1.34 16.49
N GLY A 159 2.50 -0.23 17.22
CA GLY A 159 1.29 0.29 17.86
C GLY A 159 0.19 0.62 16.86
N LEU A 160 0.53 1.27 15.73
CA LEU A 160 -0.43 1.54 14.64
C LEU A 160 -0.96 0.24 14.04
N TYR A 161 -0.08 -0.72 13.79
CA TYR A 161 -0.40 -2.01 13.20
C TYR A 161 -1.36 -2.83 14.08
N TRP A 162 -1.02 -3.01 15.35
CA TRP A 162 -1.85 -3.79 16.29
C TRP A 162 -3.19 -3.10 16.58
N ARG A 163 -3.19 -1.78 16.72
CA ARG A 163 -4.44 -1.00 16.84
C ARG A 163 -5.37 -1.20 15.66
N PHE A 164 -4.82 -1.23 14.44
CA PHE A 164 -5.62 -1.45 13.23
C PHE A 164 -6.24 -2.85 13.19
N ILE A 165 -5.48 -3.87 13.59
CA ILE A 165 -5.97 -5.25 13.66
C ILE A 165 -7.07 -5.37 14.71
N ASP A 166 -6.86 -4.85 15.91
CA ASP A 166 -7.85 -4.91 17.00
C ASP A 166 -9.16 -4.21 16.61
N LYS A 167 -9.06 -3.00 16.07
CA LYS A 167 -10.24 -2.24 15.61
C LYS A 167 -11.04 -2.99 14.54
N ASN A 168 -10.40 -3.75 13.68
CA ASN A 168 -11.00 -4.49 12.58
C ASN A 168 -11.08 -6.01 12.85
N LYS A 169 -11.04 -6.43 14.11
CA LYS A 169 -10.95 -7.81 14.58
C LYS A 169 -12.00 -8.73 13.93
N LYS A 170 -13.24 -8.27 13.78
CA LYS A 170 -14.31 -9.04 13.13
C LYS A 170 -13.97 -9.43 11.69
N PHE A 171 -13.34 -8.55 10.95
CA PHE A 171 -12.88 -8.82 9.58
C PHE A 171 -11.70 -9.79 9.56
N PHE A 172 -10.68 -9.54 10.38
CA PHE A 172 -9.48 -10.38 10.44
C PHE A 172 -9.77 -11.80 10.91
N SER A 173 -10.70 -11.99 11.86
CA SER A 173 -11.09 -13.31 12.37
C SER A 173 -11.84 -14.16 11.34
N LYS A 174 -12.55 -13.54 10.40
CA LYS A 174 -13.31 -14.27 9.36
C LYS A 174 -12.41 -14.82 8.24
N ASN A 175 -11.21 -14.28 8.06
CA ASN A 175 -10.31 -14.72 7.03
C ASN A 175 -9.26 -15.69 7.63
N PRO A 176 -9.23 -16.97 7.22
CA PRO A 176 -8.31 -17.97 7.81
C PRO A 176 -6.84 -17.57 7.73
N ARG A 177 -6.46 -16.83 6.68
CA ARG A 177 -5.07 -16.35 6.48
C ARG A 177 -4.69 -15.22 7.44
N LEU A 178 -5.66 -14.52 8.02
CA LEU A 178 -5.48 -13.34 8.88
C LEU A 178 -5.83 -13.63 10.34
N ALA A 179 -6.59 -14.69 10.63
CA ALA A 179 -7.06 -15.02 11.98
C ALA A 179 -5.91 -15.22 12.99
N MET A 180 -4.74 -15.65 12.52
CA MET A 180 -3.56 -15.76 13.38
C MET A 180 -3.09 -14.41 13.92
N MET A 181 -3.26 -13.32 13.15
CA MET A 181 -2.89 -11.97 13.59
C MET A 181 -3.72 -11.52 14.79
N VAL A 182 -5.00 -11.88 14.80
CA VAL A 182 -5.91 -11.59 15.94
C VAL A 182 -5.48 -12.37 17.17
N ARG A 183 -5.17 -13.67 17.02
CA ARG A 183 -4.71 -14.49 18.17
C ARG A 183 -3.40 -13.97 18.79
N VAL A 184 -2.53 -13.38 17.97
CA VAL A 184 -1.29 -12.78 18.47
C VAL A 184 -1.56 -11.45 19.19
N SER A 185 -2.51 -10.65 18.73
CA SER A 185 -2.86 -9.37 19.36
C SER A 185 -3.58 -9.54 20.71
N GLU A 186 -4.09 -10.73 21.04
CA GLU A 186 -4.76 -11.04 22.32
C GLU A 186 -3.81 -11.56 23.40
N LYS A 187 -2.53 -11.76 23.07
CA LYS A 187 -1.48 -12.16 24.01
C LYS A 187 -0.70 -10.95 24.53
#